data_06b4283e6ca547612c9f31b26c2ad196
#
_entry.id   06b4283e6ca547612c9f31b26c2ad196
#
_cell.length_a   1.000
_cell.length_b   1.000
_cell.length_c   1.000
_cell.angle_alpha   90.00
_cell.angle_beta   90.00
_cell.angle_gamma   90.00
#
_symmetry.space_group_name_H-M   'P 1'
#
loop_
_entity.id
_entity.type
_entity.pdbx_description
1 polymer ?
#
loop_
_entity_poly.entity_id
_entity_poly.type
_entity_poly.pdbx_seq_one_letter_code
_entity_poly.pdbx_strand_id
1 'polypeptide(L)'
;MRSRPSFLTDETIIRALAEHWQPVSEIAYLPWGFGAHHWRAGSLFVTLDQLEPRHTAASLESTYASTAELAAAGLAFVCAPVPTRSGRFTVGTGVGALSVTPMLDGRSPAEDEVDKPAILAALDALHRTPPPAGLREWAPQAGPGFADELRARTAVPWTSGPLAEDARTALASRGDAIKRWNDRYLELAALAASRRGSWVPTHGEPHNDNQVVTPDGLRLVDWETLAVAPRERDYADLPGTPGLDPEMTELFALDWRLSELREYADWFSAPHTGNEDDVIALEGLREELGLG
;
A
#
# COMPACT_ATOMS: atom_id res chain seq x y z
N MET A 1 -8.92 -5.27 -5.25
CA MET A 1 -9.99 -4.94 -6.25
C MET A 1 -11.08 -6.01 -6.21
N ARG A 2 -12.36 -5.59 -6.10
CA ARG A 2 -13.50 -6.52 -6.09
C ARG A 2 -13.81 -7.05 -7.48
N SER A 3 -13.62 -6.22 -8.49
CA SER A 3 -13.85 -6.59 -9.88
C SER A 3 -12.63 -7.29 -10.47
N ARG A 4 -12.89 -8.46 -11.09
CA ARG A 4 -11.85 -9.21 -11.78
C ARG A 4 -11.34 -8.40 -12.99
N PRO A 5 -10.02 -8.30 -13.23
CA PRO A 5 -9.49 -7.57 -14.37
C PRO A 5 -9.85 -8.28 -15.68
N SER A 6 -10.28 -7.51 -16.68
CA SER A 6 -10.56 -8.03 -18.03
C SER A 6 -9.31 -8.08 -18.93
N PHE A 7 -8.24 -7.40 -18.52
CA PHE A 7 -7.00 -7.27 -19.30
C PHE A 7 -5.97 -8.37 -19.05
N LEU A 8 -6.22 -9.29 -18.10
CA LEU A 8 -5.36 -10.42 -17.79
C LEU A 8 -6.18 -11.70 -17.61
N THR A 9 -5.87 -12.75 -18.39
CA THR A 9 -6.59 -14.02 -18.32
C THR A 9 -5.94 -15.00 -17.34
N ASP A 10 -6.72 -15.96 -16.85
CA ASP A 10 -6.23 -17.02 -15.95
C ASP A 10 -5.15 -17.86 -16.63
N GLU A 11 -5.29 -18.16 -17.90
CA GLU A 11 -4.30 -18.93 -18.67
C GLU A 11 -2.95 -18.21 -18.70
N THR A 12 -2.96 -16.87 -18.74
CA THR A 12 -1.71 -16.08 -18.71
C THR A 12 -1.05 -16.19 -17.35
N ILE A 13 -1.82 -16.11 -16.26
CA ILE A 13 -1.29 -16.25 -14.88
C ILE A 13 -0.79 -17.68 -14.66
N ILE A 14 -1.56 -18.71 -15.03
CA ILE A 14 -1.18 -20.13 -14.89
C ILE A 14 0.12 -20.41 -15.63
N ARG A 15 0.26 -19.89 -16.86
CA ARG A 15 1.49 -20.02 -17.64
C ARG A 15 2.67 -19.34 -16.97
N ALA A 16 2.51 -18.11 -16.47
CA ALA A 16 3.57 -17.39 -15.75
C ALA A 16 3.98 -18.14 -14.46
N LEU A 17 3.02 -18.68 -13.71
CA LEU A 17 3.31 -19.50 -12.52
C LEU A 17 4.09 -20.76 -12.89
N ALA A 18 3.68 -21.48 -13.94
CA ALA A 18 4.36 -22.68 -14.41
C ALA A 18 5.78 -22.40 -14.92
N GLU A 19 6.02 -21.26 -15.54
CA GLU A 19 7.32 -20.85 -16.06
C GLU A 19 8.26 -20.39 -14.96
N HIS A 20 7.78 -19.55 -14.03
CA HIS A 20 8.63 -18.82 -13.10
C HIS A 20 8.65 -19.37 -11.68
N TRP A 21 7.59 -20.02 -11.21
CA TRP A 21 7.49 -20.59 -9.86
C TRP A 21 7.24 -22.09 -9.90
N GLN A 22 6.00 -22.50 -9.95
CA GLN A 22 5.58 -23.91 -9.99
C GLN A 22 4.32 -24.09 -10.84
N PRO A 23 4.15 -25.27 -11.48
CA PRO A 23 2.92 -25.58 -12.19
C PRO A 23 1.72 -25.60 -11.24
N VAL A 24 0.61 -24.99 -11.70
CA VAL A 24 -0.69 -25.05 -11.04
C VAL A 24 -1.74 -25.43 -12.07
N SER A 25 -2.78 -26.18 -11.67
CA SER A 25 -3.84 -26.63 -12.56
C SER A 25 -4.98 -25.63 -12.69
N GLU A 26 -5.19 -24.84 -11.65
CA GLU A 26 -6.29 -23.88 -11.55
C GLU A 26 -5.93 -22.72 -10.64
N ILE A 27 -6.63 -21.61 -10.84
CA ILE A 27 -6.56 -20.43 -9.95
C ILE A 27 -7.96 -19.92 -9.68
N ALA A 28 -8.15 -19.31 -8.52
CA ALA A 28 -9.40 -18.66 -8.12
C ALA A 28 -9.14 -17.19 -7.81
N TYR A 29 -9.90 -16.30 -8.47
CA TYR A 29 -9.83 -14.87 -8.17
C TYR A 29 -10.31 -14.59 -6.75
N LEU A 30 -9.58 -13.76 -6.03
CA LEU A 30 -9.91 -13.30 -4.69
C LEU A 30 -10.30 -11.81 -4.76
N PRO A 31 -11.57 -11.46 -4.50
CA PRO A 31 -12.03 -10.07 -4.57
C PRO A 31 -11.65 -9.31 -3.28
N TRP A 32 -10.36 -9.33 -2.92
CA TRP A 32 -9.81 -8.75 -1.70
C TRP A 32 -8.97 -7.52 -2.00
N GLY A 33 -8.85 -6.64 -0.99
CA GLY A 33 -7.98 -5.47 -1.05
C GLY A 33 -8.45 -4.39 -2.03
N PHE A 34 -7.64 -3.35 -2.12
CA PHE A 34 -7.81 -2.21 -3.00
C PHE A 34 -6.46 -1.94 -3.72
N GLY A 35 -6.49 -1.53 -4.98
CA GLY A 35 -5.27 -1.20 -5.74
C GLY A 35 -4.61 -2.37 -6.49
N ALA A 36 -4.69 -3.61 -5.99
CA ALA A 36 -4.12 -4.79 -6.64
C ALA A 36 -5.18 -5.87 -6.93
N HIS A 37 -4.82 -6.84 -7.77
CA HIS A 37 -5.66 -8.01 -8.06
C HIS A 37 -5.02 -9.27 -7.50
N HIS A 38 -5.84 -10.14 -6.90
CA HIS A 38 -5.34 -11.33 -6.20
C HIS A 38 -5.97 -12.62 -6.68
N TRP A 39 -5.20 -13.71 -6.65
CA TRP A 39 -5.67 -15.07 -6.94
C TRP A 39 -5.08 -16.05 -5.93
N ARG A 40 -5.87 -17.06 -5.62
CA ARG A 40 -5.37 -18.28 -4.98
C ARG A 40 -4.94 -19.27 -6.05
N ALA A 41 -3.74 -19.82 -5.94
CA ALA A 41 -3.19 -20.85 -6.83
C ALA A 41 -2.62 -22.01 -5.98
N GLY A 42 -3.49 -22.91 -5.53
CA GLY A 42 -3.13 -23.94 -4.56
C GLY A 42 -2.69 -23.36 -3.22
N SER A 43 -1.42 -23.57 -2.86
CA SER A 43 -0.78 -23.02 -1.64
C SER A 43 -0.14 -21.65 -1.86
N LEU A 44 -0.35 -21.01 -3.01
CA LEU A 44 0.20 -19.71 -3.36
C LEU A 44 -0.90 -18.65 -3.36
N PHE A 45 -0.55 -17.47 -2.86
CA PHE A 45 -1.28 -16.22 -3.03
C PHE A 45 -0.55 -15.41 -4.10
N VAL A 46 -1.25 -15.10 -5.18
CA VAL A 46 -0.70 -14.41 -6.35
C VAL A 46 -1.24 -12.99 -6.37
N THR A 47 -0.37 -12.02 -6.47
CA THR A 47 -0.72 -10.60 -6.61
C THR A 47 -0.29 -10.08 -7.97
N LEU A 48 -1.15 -9.30 -8.61
CA LEU A 48 -0.81 -8.44 -9.73
C LEU A 48 -0.76 -7.01 -9.22
N ASP A 49 0.45 -6.51 -9.03
CA ASP A 49 0.70 -5.12 -8.63
C ASP A 49 0.65 -4.22 -9.87
N GLN A 50 -0.10 -3.14 -9.78
CA GLN A 50 0.03 -2.04 -10.75
C GLN A 50 1.28 -1.24 -10.40
N LEU A 51 2.12 -0.93 -11.39
CA LEU A 51 3.42 -0.32 -11.11
C LEU A 51 3.31 1.17 -10.88
N GLU A 52 2.87 1.93 -11.88
CA GLU A 52 2.79 3.38 -11.79
C GLU A 52 1.44 3.85 -11.19
N PRO A 53 1.42 4.91 -10.40
CA PRO A 53 2.54 5.78 -10.03
C PRO A 53 3.33 5.34 -8.79
N ARG A 54 2.89 4.33 -8.02
CA ARG A 54 3.48 3.93 -6.72
C ARG A 54 4.85 3.28 -6.88
N HIS A 55 5.02 2.42 -7.88
CA HIS A 55 6.22 1.60 -8.07
C HIS A 55 6.71 1.58 -9.50
N THR A 56 8.01 1.42 -9.65
CA THR A 56 8.61 0.87 -10.86
C THR A 56 8.83 -0.63 -10.66
N ALA A 57 9.00 -1.40 -11.73
CA ALA A 57 9.35 -2.82 -11.63
C ALA A 57 10.64 -3.05 -10.81
N ALA A 58 11.60 -2.14 -10.90
CA ALA A 58 12.85 -2.24 -10.16
C ALA A 58 12.67 -1.92 -8.66
N SER A 59 11.86 -0.92 -8.31
CA SER A 59 11.62 -0.57 -6.91
C SER A 59 10.82 -1.65 -6.18
N LEU A 60 9.80 -2.23 -6.83
CA LEU A 60 9.01 -3.32 -6.26
C LEU A 60 9.87 -4.58 -6.05
N GLU A 61 10.69 -4.95 -7.03
CA GLU A 61 11.63 -6.07 -6.92
C GLU A 61 12.60 -5.88 -5.74
N SER A 62 13.17 -4.67 -5.59
CA SER A 62 14.09 -4.34 -4.48
C SER A 62 13.38 -4.41 -3.12
N THR A 63 12.14 -3.93 -3.05
CA THR A 63 11.32 -3.99 -1.82
C THR A 63 11.05 -5.43 -1.40
N TYR A 64 10.66 -6.28 -2.35
CA TYR A 64 10.39 -7.70 -2.08
C TYR A 64 11.66 -8.49 -1.74
N ALA A 65 12.80 -8.15 -2.35
CA ALA A 65 14.09 -8.70 -1.94
C ALA A 65 14.43 -8.34 -0.48
N SER A 66 14.23 -7.08 -0.10
CA SER A 66 14.42 -6.63 1.28
C SER A 66 13.46 -7.31 2.26
N THR A 67 12.20 -7.53 1.87
CA THR A 67 11.23 -8.28 2.68
C THR A 67 11.69 -9.72 2.92
N ALA A 68 12.22 -10.38 1.90
CA ALA A 68 12.77 -11.74 2.03
C ALA A 68 14.00 -11.78 2.95
N GLU A 69 14.86 -10.75 2.92
CA GLU A 69 15.99 -10.61 3.84
C GLU A 69 15.53 -10.46 5.30
N LEU A 70 14.47 -9.67 5.57
CA LEU A 70 13.88 -9.52 6.90
C LEU A 70 13.34 -10.85 7.43
N ALA A 71 12.62 -11.62 6.60
CA ALA A 71 12.17 -12.95 6.97
C ALA A 71 13.33 -13.92 7.26
N ALA A 72 14.37 -13.89 6.43
CA ALA A 72 15.60 -14.69 6.63
C ALA A 72 16.38 -14.30 7.88
N ALA A 73 16.27 -13.05 8.33
CA ALA A 73 16.82 -12.56 9.60
C ALA A 73 16.05 -13.07 10.84
N GLY A 74 14.96 -13.83 10.64
CA GLY A 74 14.21 -14.49 11.72
C GLY A 74 12.97 -13.73 12.18
N LEU A 75 12.51 -12.70 11.43
CA LEU A 75 11.25 -12.02 11.72
C LEU A 75 10.07 -12.90 11.27
N ALA A 76 9.63 -13.79 12.15
CA ALA A 76 8.62 -14.82 11.84
C ALA A 76 7.26 -14.26 11.40
N PHE A 77 6.93 -13.02 11.76
CA PHE A 77 5.70 -12.36 11.35
C PHE A 77 5.74 -11.86 9.89
N VAL A 78 6.90 -11.81 9.24
CA VAL A 78 7.02 -11.37 7.85
C VAL A 78 6.53 -12.46 6.90
N CYS A 79 5.45 -12.20 6.16
CA CYS A 79 5.03 -13.03 5.04
C CYS A 79 5.83 -12.64 3.80
N ALA A 80 6.99 -13.27 3.62
CA ALA A 80 7.89 -12.92 2.53
C ALA A 80 7.41 -13.47 1.18
N PRO A 81 7.70 -12.76 0.07
CA PRO A 81 7.43 -13.27 -1.26
C PRO A 81 8.27 -14.51 -1.58
N VAL A 82 7.70 -15.40 -2.39
CA VAL A 82 8.35 -16.62 -2.87
C VAL A 82 9.21 -16.26 -4.07
N PRO A 83 10.53 -16.55 -4.06
CA PRO A 83 11.37 -16.25 -5.21
C PRO A 83 11.00 -17.11 -6.41
N THR A 84 11.14 -16.55 -7.60
CA THR A 84 11.08 -17.30 -8.87
C THR A 84 12.26 -18.28 -8.96
N ARG A 85 12.22 -19.19 -9.93
CA ARG A 85 13.35 -20.08 -10.23
C ARG A 85 14.65 -19.36 -10.58
N SER A 86 14.57 -18.11 -11.03
CA SER A 86 15.73 -17.25 -11.30
C SER A 86 16.19 -16.41 -10.11
N GLY A 87 15.52 -16.54 -8.96
CA GLY A 87 15.83 -15.79 -7.73
C GLY A 87 15.24 -14.38 -7.67
N ARG A 88 14.41 -14.00 -8.65
CA ARG A 88 13.65 -12.74 -8.61
C ARG A 88 12.33 -12.93 -7.84
N PHE A 89 11.70 -11.84 -7.43
CA PHE A 89 10.43 -11.87 -6.70
C PHE A 89 9.24 -11.41 -7.55
N THR A 90 9.51 -10.76 -8.69
CA THR A 90 8.47 -10.24 -9.57
C THR A 90 8.67 -10.69 -11.01
N VAL A 91 7.54 -10.78 -11.76
CA VAL A 91 7.52 -11.07 -13.19
C VAL A 91 6.61 -10.06 -13.88
N GLY A 92 7.14 -9.29 -14.82
CA GLY A 92 6.37 -8.34 -15.62
C GLY A 92 5.36 -9.02 -16.54
N THR A 93 4.14 -8.46 -16.63
CA THR A 93 3.05 -8.98 -17.50
C THR A 93 2.69 -8.04 -18.64
N GLY A 94 3.32 -6.87 -18.73
CA GLY A 94 2.94 -5.78 -19.65
C GLY A 94 1.81 -4.88 -19.14
N VAL A 95 1.09 -5.31 -18.10
CA VAL A 95 0.03 -4.54 -17.43
C VAL A 95 0.29 -4.34 -15.94
N GLY A 96 1.42 -4.85 -15.45
CA GLY A 96 1.82 -4.81 -14.05
C GLY A 96 2.91 -5.85 -13.78
N ALA A 97 3.14 -6.16 -12.51
CA ALA A 97 4.07 -7.19 -12.06
C ALA A 97 3.33 -8.25 -11.24
N LEU A 98 3.55 -9.53 -11.57
CA LEU A 98 3.11 -10.64 -10.73
C LEU A 98 4.13 -10.87 -9.62
N SER A 99 3.65 -11.04 -8.42
CA SER A 99 4.37 -11.53 -7.25
C SER A 99 3.63 -12.69 -6.60
N VAL A 100 4.31 -13.46 -5.78
CA VAL A 100 3.73 -14.64 -5.13
C VAL A 100 4.18 -14.69 -3.68
N THR A 101 3.22 -14.88 -2.76
CA THR A 101 3.49 -15.20 -1.36
C THR A 101 2.88 -16.55 -0.99
N PRO A 102 3.24 -17.17 0.14
CA PRO A 102 2.49 -18.31 0.65
C PRO A 102 1.03 -17.94 0.90
N MET A 103 0.10 -18.84 0.52
CA MET A 103 -1.28 -18.71 0.96
C MET A 103 -1.36 -19.09 2.43
N LEU A 104 -1.63 -18.11 3.28
CA LEU A 104 -1.68 -18.32 4.74
C LEU A 104 -3.00 -19.01 5.12
N ASP A 105 -2.90 -19.96 6.06
CA ASP A 105 -4.07 -20.55 6.74
C ASP A 105 -4.44 -19.65 7.94
N GLY A 106 -5.25 -18.65 7.70
CA GLY A 106 -5.61 -17.66 8.69
C GLY A 106 -6.66 -16.69 8.18
N ARG A 107 -6.96 -15.69 9.00
CA ARG A 107 -7.88 -14.59 8.63
C ARG A 107 -7.35 -13.26 9.12
N SER A 108 -7.74 -12.19 8.46
CA SER A 108 -7.55 -10.85 8.99
C SER A 108 -8.50 -10.63 10.18
N PRO A 109 -8.02 -10.03 11.29
CA PRO A 109 -8.88 -9.68 12.41
C PRO A 109 -9.80 -8.51 12.06
N ALA A 110 -11.00 -8.45 12.65
CA ALA A 110 -11.76 -7.21 12.68
C ALA A 110 -11.03 -6.17 13.56
N GLU A 111 -11.35 -4.89 13.43
CA GLU A 111 -10.66 -3.82 14.18
C GLU A 111 -10.67 -4.05 15.70
N ASP A 112 -11.79 -4.52 16.24
CA ASP A 112 -11.98 -4.83 17.67
C ASP A 112 -11.34 -6.16 18.11
N GLU A 113 -10.89 -6.98 17.16
CA GLU A 113 -10.21 -8.25 17.39
C GLU A 113 -8.68 -8.15 17.29
N VAL A 114 -8.14 -6.98 16.89
CA VAL A 114 -6.69 -6.79 16.74
C VAL A 114 -5.97 -7.07 18.06
N ASP A 115 -5.04 -8.02 18.04
CA ASP A 115 -4.13 -8.27 19.15
C ASP A 115 -3.06 -7.17 19.22
N LYS A 116 -3.43 -6.05 19.85
CA LYS A 116 -2.56 -4.88 19.97
C LYS A 116 -1.19 -5.20 20.58
N PRO A 117 -1.05 -6.00 21.63
CA PRO A 117 0.26 -6.46 22.12
C PRO A 117 1.08 -7.20 21.05
N ALA A 118 0.46 -8.10 20.28
CA ALA A 118 1.16 -8.87 19.25
C ALA A 118 1.69 -7.99 18.11
N ILE A 119 0.85 -7.08 17.59
CA ILE A 119 1.29 -6.17 16.52
C ILE A 119 2.36 -5.20 17.02
N LEU A 120 2.24 -4.64 18.22
CA LEU A 120 3.27 -3.77 18.79
C LEU A 120 4.60 -4.49 18.99
N ALA A 121 4.58 -5.75 19.42
CA ALA A 121 5.78 -6.58 19.56
C ALA A 121 6.43 -6.86 18.18
N ALA A 122 5.63 -7.12 17.15
CA ALA A 122 6.11 -7.32 15.79
C ALA A 122 6.78 -6.07 15.22
N LEU A 123 6.13 -4.90 15.35
CA LEU A 123 6.67 -3.61 14.91
C LEU A 123 7.95 -3.23 15.68
N ASP A 124 7.98 -3.44 17.00
CA ASP A 124 9.16 -3.20 17.81
C ASP A 124 10.35 -4.11 17.40
N ALA A 125 10.08 -5.36 17.01
CA ALA A 125 11.10 -6.25 16.45
C ALA A 125 11.59 -5.78 15.07
N LEU A 126 10.68 -5.33 14.19
CA LEU A 126 11.02 -4.76 12.89
C LEU A 126 11.93 -3.53 13.05
N HIS A 127 11.53 -2.59 13.88
CA HIS A 127 12.24 -1.31 14.09
C HIS A 127 13.63 -1.48 14.72
N ARG A 128 13.87 -2.59 15.45
CA ARG A 128 15.22 -2.92 15.99
C ARG A 128 16.09 -3.66 15.01
N THR A 129 15.53 -4.16 13.93
CA THR A 129 16.32 -4.90 12.93
C THR A 129 17.10 -3.92 12.05
N PRO A 130 18.40 -4.15 11.81
CA PRO A 130 19.15 -3.34 10.86
C PRO A 130 18.47 -3.38 9.48
N PRO A 131 18.36 -2.23 8.80
CA PRO A 131 17.73 -2.21 7.48
C PRO A 131 18.53 -3.05 6.48
N PRO A 132 17.86 -3.86 5.63
CA PRO A 132 18.49 -4.53 4.49
C PRO A 132 19.28 -3.56 3.60
N ALA A 133 20.38 -4.05 3.04
CA ALA A 133 21.25 -3.23 2.19
C ALA A 133 20.53 -2.87 0.89
N GLY A 134 20.01 -1.86 0.58
CA GLY A 134 19.23 -1.51 -0.63
C GLY A 134 17.77 -1.29 -0.36
N LEU A 135 17.34 -1.39 0.90
CA LEU A 135 16.00 -0.95 1.28
C LEU A 135 15.89 0.56 1.05
N ARG A 136 14.85 0.93 0.29
CA ARG A 136 14.58 2.35 -0.02
C ARG A 136 14.32 3.15 1.26
N GLU A 137 14.70 4.41 1.23
CA GLU A 137 14.23 5.37 2.23
C GLU A 137 12.85 5.90 1.83
N TRP A 138 12.04 6.18 2.83
CA TRP A 138 10.80 6.93 2.63
C TRP A 138 11.13 8.31 2.04
N ALA A 139 10.29 8.75 1.12
CA ALA A 139 10.36 10.09 0.54
C ALA A 139 8.95 10.68 0.50
N PRO A 140 8.81 12.01 0.67
CA PRO A 140 7.52 12.66 0.59
C PRO A 140 6.77 12.36 -0.70
N GLN A 141 5.49 11.97 -0.58
CA GLN A 141 4.63 11.65 -1.72
C GLN A 141 4.06 12.92 -2.38
N ALA A 142 3.84 13.99 -1.63
CA ALA A 142 3.36 15.26 -2.13
C ALA A 142 4.48 16.32 -2.13
N GLY A 143 4.71 16.96 -3.27
CA GLY A 143 5.68 18.05 -3.43
C GLY A 143 5.07 19.46 -3.20
N PRO A 144 5.91 20.52 -3.31
CA PRO A 144 5.44 21.89 -3.12
C PRO A 144 4.31 22.32 -4.09
N GLY A 145 4.28 21.74 -5.30
CA GLY A 145 3.27 22.03 -6.32
C GLY A 145 1.97 21.24 -6.20
N PHE A 146 1.88 20.25 -5.31
CA PHE A 146 0.76 19.31 -5.27
C PHE A 146 -0.62 19.97 -5.16
N ALA A 147 -0.79 20.90 -4.23
CA ALA A 147 -2.07 21.57 -4.02
C ALA A 147 -2.47 22.46 -5.23
N ASP A 148 -1.51 23.10 -5.87
CA ASP A 148 -1.75 23.94 -7.05
C ASP A 148 -2.06 23.07 -8.29
N GLU A 149 -1.38 21.94 -8.46
CA GLU A 149 -1.68 20.97 -9.52
C GLU A 149 -3.10 20.41 -9.37
N LEU A 150 -3.47 19.99 -8.16
CA LEU A 150 -4.80 19.46 -7.88
C LEU A 150 -5.89 20.53 -8.09
N ARG A 151 -5.63 21.77 -7.68
CA ARG A 151 -6.52 22.93 -7.93
C ARG A 151 -6.69 23.18 -9.43
N ALA A 152 -5.61 23.13 -10.21
CA ALA A 152 -5.67 23.30 -11.67
C ALA A 152 -6.46 22.18 -12.33
N ARG A 153 -6.26 20.93 -11.92
CA ARG A 153 -7.03 19.76 -12.42
C ARG A 153 -8.53 19.88 -12.12
N THR A 154 -8.90 20.36 -10.94
CA THR A 154 -10.30 20.52 -10.52
C THR A 154 -10.97 21.79 -11.03
N ALA A 155 -10.22 22.69 -11.68
CA ALA A 155 -10.78 23.92 -12.28
C ALA A 155 -11.60 23.68 -13.56
N VAL A 156 -11.45 22.51 -14.18
CA VAL A 156 -12.18 22.10 -15.39
C VAL A 156 -13.09 20.92 -15.09
N PRO A 157 -14.27 20.79 -15.73
CA PRO A 157 -15.15 19.64 -15.53
C PRO A 157 -14.50 18.31 -15.88
N TRP A 158 -14.79 17.27 -15.11
CA TRP A 158 -14.38 15.90 -15.39
C TRP A 158 -15.52 15.13 -16.03
N THR A 159 -15.26 14.50 -17.17
CA THR A 159 -16.27 13.78 -17.97
C THR A 159 -15.88 12.32 -18.23
N SER A 160 -14.91 11.80 -17.48
CA SER A 160 -14.30 10.48 -17.67
C SER A 160 -15.18 9.31 -17.23
N GLY A 161 -16.20 9.57 -16.41
CA GLY A 161 -17.11 8.55 -15.92
C GLY A 161 -18.26 9.13 -15.10
N PRO A 162 -19.19 8.28 -14.63
CA PRO A 162 -20.42 8.73 -13.95
C PRO A 162 -20.19 9.43 -12.60
N LEU A 163 -19.08 9.15 -11.92
CA LEU A 163 -18.72 9.72 -10.61
C LEU A 163 -17.65 10.82 -10.70
N ALA A 164 -17.14 11.11 -11.89
CA ALA A 164 -16.04 12.04 -12.13
C ALA A 164 -16.34 13.45 -11.60
N GLU A 165 -17.50 14.01 -11.89
CA GLU A 165 -17.85 15.38 -11.52
C GLU A 165 -18.16 15.52 -10.03
N ASP A 166 -18.67 14.46 -9.39
CA ASP A 166 -18.88 14.41 -7.94
C ASP A 166 -17.52 14.44 -7.21
N ALA A 167 -16.57 13.62 -7.65
CA ALA A 167 -15.21 13.60 -7.10
C ALA A 167 -14.49 14.93 -7.31
N ARG A 168 -14.55 15.50 -8.52
CA ARG A 168 -13.98 16.83 -8.83
C ARG A 168 -14.55 17.91 -7.90
N THR A 169 -15.86 17.93 -7.71
CA THR A 169 -16.55 18.91 -6.87
C THR A 169 -16.16 18.78 -5.41
N ALA A 170 -16.06 17.54 -4.90
CA ALA A 170 -15.60 17.27 -3.55
C ALA A 170 -14.18 17.82 -3.32
N LEU A 171 -13.23 17.50 -4.20
CA LEU A 171 -11.85 18.01 -4.16
C LEU A 171 -11.80 19.54 -4.25
N ALA A 172 -12.50 20.14 -5.20
CA ALA A 172 -12.52 21.59 -5.39
C ALA A 172 -13.05 22.33 -4.16
N SER A 173 -14.05 21.74 -3.45
CA SER A 173 -14.64 22.33 -2.24
C SER A 173 -13.65 22.46 -1.07
N ARG A 174 -12.57 21.65 -1.08
CA ARG A 174 -11.55 21.58 -0.01
C ARG A 174 -10.19 22.14 -0.43
N GLY A 175 -10.08 22.83 -1.56
CA GLY A 175 -8.80 23.30 -2.11
C GLY A 175 -7.92 24.09 -1.13
N ASP A 176 -8.50 24.95 -0.29
CA ASP A 176 -7.74 25.69 0.73
C ASP A 176 -7.32 24.82 1.91
N ALA A 177 -8.10 23.80 2.26
CA ALA A 177 -7.71 22.84 3.27
C ALA A 177 -6.55 21.96 2.78
N ILE A 178 -6.64 21.46 1.55
CA ILE A 178 -5.59 20.67 0.89
C ILE A 178 -4.28 21.47 0.85
N LYS A 179 -4.35 22.76 0.53
CA LYS A 179 -3.15 23.61 0.54
C LYS A 179 -2.53 23.70 1.94
N ARG A 180 -3.32 23.93 2.99
CA ARG A 180 -2.80 23.98 4.37
C ARG A 180 -2.20 22.64 4.80
N TRP A 181 -2.83 21.52 4.45
CA TRP A 181 -2.31 20.17 4.72
C TRP A 181 -0.97 19.95 4.02
N ASN A 182 -0.87 20.34 2.74
CA ASN A 182 0.36 20.19 1.99
C ASN A 182 1.50 21.07 2.53
N ASP A 183 1.21 22.34 2.87
CA ASP A 183 2.20 23.24 3.46
C ASP A 183 2.74 22.63 4.79
N ARG A 184 1.84 22.18 5.67
CA ARG A 184 2.22 21.56 6.94
C ARG A 184 2.97 20.25 6.75
N TYR A 185 2.55 19.43 5.82
CA TYR A 185 3.23 18.18 5.45
C TYR A 185 4.68 18.42 5.03
N LEU A 186 4.96 19.43 4.21
CA LEU A 186 6.31 19.75 3.77
C LEU A 186 7.21 20.24 4.92
N GLU A 187 6.66 21.02 5.87
CA GLU A 187 7.39 21.39 7.09
C GLU A 187 7.80 20.15 7.89
N LEU A 188 6.85 19.24 8.12
CA LEU A 188 7.10 18.00 8.86
C LEU A 188 8.05 17.05 8.13
N ALA A 189 7.95 16.96 6.81
CA ALA A 189 8.87 16.16 5.99
C ALA A 189 10.30 16.69 6.06
N ALA A 190 10.48 18.02 6.06
CA ALA A 190 11.80 18.62 6.27
C ALA A 190 12.36 18.33 7.67
N LEU A 191 11.50 18.35 8.70
CA LEU A 191 11.89 17.97 10.05
C LEU A 191 12.30 16.50 10.13
N ALA A 192 11.50 15.59 9.55
CA ALA A 192 11.83 14.16 9.47
C ALA A 192 13.19 13.94 8.78
N ALA A 193 13.43 14.63 7.65
CA ALA A 193 14.71 14.54 6.93
C ALA A 193 15.93 15.00 7.76
N SER A 194 15.73 15.96 8.66
CA SER A 194 16.79 16.39 9.59
C SER A 194 17.14 15.34 10.65
N ARG A 195 16.26 14.35 10.87
CA ARG A 195 16.37 13.27 11.86
C ARG A 195 16.65 11.90 11.20
N ARG A 196 17.13 11.88 9.94
CA ARG A 196 17.29 10.66 9.14
C ARG A 196 18.14 9.58 9.83
N GLY A 197 19.08 9.94 10.69
CA GLY A 197 19.90 8.99 11.46
C GLY A 197 19.14 8.14 12.50
N SER A 198 17.86 8.47 12.77
CA SER A 198 16.99 7.70 13.68
C SER A 198 15.94 6.86 12.94
N TRP A 199 15.96 6.87 11.62
CA TRP A 199 15.00 6.11 10.81
C TRP A 199 15.25 4.60 10.92
N VAL A 200 14.17 3.83 10.84
CA VAL A 200 14.16 2.37 11.01
C VAL A 200 13.40 1.70 9.85
N PRO A 201 13.57 0.40 9.61
CA PRO A 201 12.67 -0.32 8.70
C PRO A 201 11.22 -0.20 9.19
N THR A 202 10.31 0.19 8.30
CA THR A 202 8.88 0.31 8.58
C THR A 202 8.07 -0.45 7.53
N HIS A 203 6.98 -1.09 7.95
CA HIS A 203 6.00 -1.70 7.06
C HIS A 203 5.30 -0.62 6.23
N GLY A 204 4.73 0.37 6.91
CA GLY A 204 4.02 1.50 6.34
C GLY A 204 2.51 1.43 6.45
N GLU A 205 1.94 0.24 6.35
CA GLU A 205 0.49 -0.01 6.37
C GLU A 205 0.15 -1.25 7.19
N PRO A 206 0.52 -1.33 8.50
CA PRO A 206 0.27 -2.52 9.31
C PRO A 206 -1.16 -2.58 9.91
N HIS A 207 -2.16 -2.02 9.20
CA HIS A 207 -3.55 -2.06 9.61
C HIS A 207 -4.12 -3.49 9.64
N ASN A 208 -5.33 -3.66 10.17
CA ASN A 208 -5.95 -4.96 10.40
C ASN A 208 -6.06 -5.83 9.13
N ASP A 209 -6.32 -5.24 7.96
CA ASP A 209 -6.43 -6.01 6.71
C ASP A 209 -5.08 -6.58 6.24
N ASN A 210 -3.97 -5.96 6.65
CA ASN A 210 -2.61 -6.44 6.39
C ASN A 210 -2.06 -7.33 7.53
N GLN A 211 -2.91 -7.69 8.49
CA GLN A 211 -2.63 -8.66 9.54
C GLN A 211 -3.36 -9.96 9.25
N VAL A 212 -2.68 -11.09 9.37
CA VAL A 212 -3.29 -12.42 9.27
C VAL A 212 -2.98 -13.20 10.53
N VAL A 213 -4.03 -13.57 11.27
CA VAL A 213 -3.91 -14.42 12.45
C VAL A 213 -3.93 -15.87 11.98
N THR A 214 -2.82 -16.56 12.19
CA THR A 214 -2.64 -17.98 11.84
C THR A 214 -2.48 -18.84 13.09
N PRO A 215 -2.56 -20.19 13.00
CA PRO A 215 -2.25 -21.07 14.13
C PRO A 215 -0.84 -20.87 14.71
N ASP A 216 0.11 -20.39 13.88
CA ASP A 216 1.49 -20.13 14.27
C ASP A 216 1.73 -18.69 14.77
N GLY A 217 0.67 -17.88 14.89
CA GLY A 217 0.72 -16.49 15.35
C GLY A 217 0.43 -15.45 14.26
N LEU A 218 0.69 -14.20 14.59
CA LEU A 218 0.49 -13.06 13.69
C LEU A 218 1.45 -13.11 12.49
N ARG A 219 0.90 -12.81 11.30
CA ARG A 219 1.66 -12.56 10.07
C ARG A 219 1.29 -11.18 9.54
N LEU A 220 2.28 -10.44 9.06
CA LEU A 220 2.07 -9.22 8.28
C LEU A 220 2.25 -9.53 6.80
N VAL A 221 1.31 -9.08 6.01
CA VAL A 221 1.26 -9.22 4.54
C VAL A 221 1.35 -7.84 3.90
N ASP A 222 1.46 -7.76 2.59
CA ASP A 222 1.48 -6.53 1.82
C ASP A 222 2.65 -5.60 2.16
N TRP A 223 3.84 -6.08 1.86
CA TRP A 223 5.11 -5.41 2.15
C TRP A 223 5.59 -4.45 1.04
N GLU A 224 4.75 -4.12 0.08
CA GLU A 224 5.16 -3.28 -1.07
C GLU A 224 5.62 -1.87 -0.63
N THR A 225 5.11 -1.38 0.49
CA THR A 225 5.43 -0.06 1.04
C THR A 225 6.64 -0.06 1.99
N LEU A 226 7.27 -1.21 2.25
CA LEU A 226 8.45 -1.33 3.12
C LEU A 226 9.52 -0.28 2.77
N ALA A 227 9.95 0.48 3.78
CA ALA A 227 10.95 1.54 3.63
C ALA A 227 11.66 1.84 4.96
N VAL A 228 12.82 2.49 4.89
CA VAL A 228 13.46 3.10 6.06
C VAL A 228 12.81 4.48 6.29
N ALA A 229 12.19 4.68 7.45
CA ALA A 229 11.42 5.88 7.79
C ALA A 229 11.42 6.15 9.30
N PRO A 230 10.89 7.30 9.77
CA PRO A 230 10.49 7.45 11.16
C PRO A 230 9.52 6.34 11.57
N ARG A 231 9.74 5.75 12.76
CA ARG A 231 8.96 4.59 13.25
C ARG A 231 7.45 4.88 13.35
N GLU A 232 7.07 6.13 13.51
CA GLU A 232 5.69 6.60 13.63
C GLU A 232 4.85 6.26 12.40
N ARG A 233 5.48 5.99 11.26
CA ARG A 233 4.82 5.53 10.04
C ARG A 233 3.99 4.26 10.24
N ASP A 234 4.39 3.40 11.14
CA ASP A 234 3.71 2.13 11.41
C ASP A 234 2.62 2.23 12.49
N TYR A 235 2.31 3.42 12.99
CA TYR A 235 1.39 3.58 14.12
C TYR A 235 0.14 4.40 13.80
N ALA A 236 -0.09 4.76 12.53
CA ALA A 236 -1.26 5.56 12.14
C ALA A 236 -2.58 4.90 12.59
N ASP A 237 -2.70 3.57 12.42
CA ASP A 237 -3.88 2.79 12.77
C ASP A 237 -3.81 2.15 14.16
N LEU A 238 -2.86 2.57 15.00
CA LEU A 238 -2.67 2.06 16.36
C LEU A 238 -2.79 3.21 17.39
N PRO A 239 -3.95 3.86 17.49
CA PRO A 239 -4.13 5.04 18.34
C PRO A 239 -3.85 4.72 19.81
N GLY A 240 -3.33 5.73 20.53
CA GLY A 240 -2.99 5.62 21.95
C GLY A 240 -1.71 4.83 22.22
N THR A 241 -0.88 4.56 21.23
CA THR A 241 0.47 4.01 21.45
C THR A 241 1.34 5.07 22.15
N PRO A 242 1.92 4.76 23.33
CA PRO A 242 2.70 5.75 24.07
C PRO A 242 4.09 5.99 23.46
N GLY A 243 4.64 7.18 23.71
CA GLY A 243 6.03 7.51 23.37
C GLY A 243 6.29 7.77 21.87
N LEU A 244 5.24 7.99 21.08
CA LEU A 244 5.36 8.45 19.69
C LEU A 244 5.62 9.96 19.66
N ASP A 245 6.39 10.40 18.66
CA ASP A 245 6.56 11.81 18.36
C ASP A 245 5.30 12.34 17.66
N PRO A 246 4.60 13.32 18.26
CA PRO A 246 3.34 13.83 17.70
C PRO A 246 3.53 14.51 16.33
N GLU A 247 4.70 15.11 16.05
CA GLU A 247 4.98 15.73 14.75
C GLU A 247 5.16 14.65 13.67
N MET A 248 5.82 13.54 14.00
CA MET A 248 5.98 12.43 13.07
C MET A 248 4.66 11.67 12.87
N THR A 249 3.84 11.53 13.89
CA THR A 249 2.48 10.97 13.75
C THR A 249 1.61 11.85 12.84
N GLU A 250 1.65 13.17 13.02
CA GLU A 250 0.96 14.11 12.12
C GLU A 250 1.50 14.03 10.68
N LEU A 251 2.83 13.89 10.52
CA LEU A 251 3.45 13.70 9.20
C LEU A 251 2.81 12.55 8.43
N PHE A 252 2.73 11.36 9.06
CA PHE A 252 2.24 10.17 8.35
C PHE A 252 0.72 10.16 8.18
N ALA A 253 -0.04 10.80 9.04
CA ALA A 253 -1.46 11.05 8.79
C ALA A 253 -1.68 11.98 7.58
N LEU A 254 -0.81 12.96 7.37
CA LEU A 254 -0.86 13.82 6.19
C LEU A 254 -0.28 13.14 4.95
N ASP A 255 0.77 12.32 5.06
CA ASP A 255 1.34 11.53 3.98
C ASP A 255 0.29 10.61 3.36
N TRP A 256 -0.42 9.86 4.21
CA TRP A 256 -1.55 9.02 3.81
C TRP A 256 -2.63 9.85 3.10
N ARG A 257 -3.17 10.86 3.76
CA ARG A 257 -4.23 11.71 3.21
C ARG A 257 -3.89 12.30 1.84
N LEU A 258 -2.69 12.89 1.70
CA LEU A 258 -2.30 13.52 0.43
C LEU A 258 -2.05 12.49 -0.68
N SER A 259 -1.57 11.29 -0.32
CA SER A 259 -1.42 10.17 -1.26
C SER A 259 -2.79 9.70 -1.76
N GLU A 260 -3.73 9.46 -0.85
CA GLU A 260 -5.10 9.06 -1.19
C GLU A 260 -5.80 10.10 -2.08
N LEU A 261 -5.68 11.40 -1.75
CA LEU A 261 -6.27 12.46 -2.58
C LEU A 261 -5.70 12.48 -4.00
N ARG A 262 -4.41 12.16 -4.19
CA ARG A 262 -3.81 12.02 -5.51
C ARG A 262 -4.40 10.83 -6.26
N GLU A 263 -4.46 9.67 -5.62
CA GLU A 263 -4.95 8.44 -6.23
C GLU A 263 -6.41 8.54 -6.62
N TYR A 264 -7.26 9.10 -5.75
CA TYR A 264 -8.66 9.36 -6.10
C TYR A 264 -8.80 10.38 -7.23
N ALA A 265 -7.94 11.42 -7.25
CA ALA A 265 -7.95 12.37 -8.35
C ALA A 265 -7.53 11.72 -9.68
N ASP A 266 -6.54 10.82 -9.66
CA ASP A 266 -6.11 10.04 -10.81
C ASP A 266 -7.20 9.06 -11.25
N TRP A 267 -7.80 8.33 -10.31
CA TRP A 267 -8.89 7.39 -10.55
C TRP A 267 -10.06 8.06 -11.26
N PHE A 268 -10.61 9.12 -10.67
CA PHE A 268 -11.83 9.75 -11.19
C PHE A 268 -11.59 10.66 -12.42
N SER A 269 -10.36 11.08 -12.68
CA SER A 269 -10.03 11.73 -13.95
C SER A 269 -9.75 10.73 -15.09
N ALA A 270 -9.60 9.43 -14.79
CA ALA A 270 -9.49 8.35 -15.78
C ALA A 270 -10.88 7.74 -16.09
N PRO A 271 -11.03 7.00 -17.22
CA PRO A 271 -12.29 6.32 -17.57
C PRO A 271 -12.69 5.30 -16.50
N HIS A 272 -13.93 5.41 -15.99
CA HIS A 272 -14.53 4.50 -15.01
C HIS A 272 -16.01 4.31 -15.28
N THR A 273 -16.62 3.23 -14.71
CA THR A 273 -17.97 2.76 -15.06
C THR A 273 -19.02 3.03 -14.00
N GLY A 274 -18.63 3.46 -12.79
CA GLY A 274 -19.50 3.59 -11.62
C GLY A 274 -19.80 2.24 -10.97
N ASN A 275 -18.88 1.29 -11.07
CA ASN A 275 -18.99 -0.01 -10.43
C ASN A 275 -18.81 0.09 -8.89
N GLU A 276 -18.84 -1.05 -8.20
CA GLU A 276 -18.70 -1.09 -6.73
C GLU A 276 -17.35 -0.52 -6.25
N ASP A 277 -16.25 -0.78 -6.96
CA ASP A 277 -14.93 -0.22 -6.62
C ASP A 277 -14.93 1.31 -6.76
N ASP A 278 -15.58 1.86 -7.80
CA ASP A 278 -15.70 3.31 -8.02
C ASP A 278 -16.52 3.99 -6.90
N VAL A 279 -17.59 3.34 -6.42
CA VAL A 279 -18.43 3.88 -5.33
C VAL A 279 -17.63 3.91 -4.02
N ILE A 280 -16.92 2.83 -3.69
CA ILE A 280 -16.06 2.74 -2.49
C ILE A 280 -14.95 3.82 -2.56
N ALA A 281 -14.33 4.00 -3.72
CA ALA A 281 -13.31 5.03 -3.92
C ALA A 281 -13.87 6.45 -3.69
N LEU A 282 -15.10 6.72 -4.11
CA LEU A 282 -15.73 8.04 -3.87
C LEU A 282 -16.06 8.26 -2.39
N GLU A 283 -16.47 7.22 -1.68
CA GLU A 283 -16.69 7.26 -0.23
C GLU A 283 -15.37 7.55 0.50
N GLY A 284 -14.30 6.82 0.20
CA GLY A 284 -12.96 7.05 0.74
C GLY A 284 -12.45 8.47 0.46
N LEU A 285 -12.63 8.98 -0.77
CA LEU A 285 -12.30 10.36 -1.08
C LEU A 285 -13.02 11.36 -0.16
N ARG A 286 -14.32 11.15 0.10
CA ARG A 286 -15.11 12.03 0.98
C ARG A 286 -14.65 11.95 2.42
N GLU A 287 -14.28 10.78 2.91
CA GLU A 287 -13.72 10.58 4.25
C GLU A 287 -12.41 11.35 4.42
N GLU A 288 -11.46 11.21 3.47
CA GLU A 288 -10.19 11.94 3.51
C GLU A 288 -10.37 13.46 3.44
N LEU A 289 -11.40 13.93 2.75
CA LEU A 289 -11.75 15.35 2.70
C LEU A 289 -12.53 15.83 3.95
N GLY A 290 -12.94 14.95 4.85
CA GLY A 290 -13.80 15.28 5.98
C GLY A 290 -15.19 15.74 5.53
N LEU A 291 -15.77 15.05 4.55
CA LEU A 291 -17.10 15.28 3.98
C LEU A 291 -18.06 14.10 4.24
N GLY A 292 -17.61 13.09 5.00
CA GLY A 292 -18.39 11.92 5.35
C GLY A 292 -19.42 12.19 6.46
#